data_e4b99cd83346773919a1d42606c8f2a4
#
_entry.id   e4b99cd83346773919a1d42606c8f2a4
#
_cell.length_a   1.000
_cell.length_b   1.000
_cell.length_c   1.000
_cell.angle_alpha   90.00
_cell.angle_beta   90.00
_cell.angle_gamma   90.00
#
_symmetry.space_group_name_H-M   'P 1'
#
loop_
_entity.id
_entity.type
_entity.pdbx_description
1 polymer ?
#
loop_
_entity_poly.entity_id
_entity_poly.type
_entity_poly.pdbx_seq_one_letter_code
_entity_poly.pdbx_strand_id
1 'polypeptide(L)'
;SHAAYNSLLQSASSEYNSYLNELKQWAGQRDKKLKIFDRKGKEFEIKGFSELEDGDINPIEIYAYYLGLYINNQRNGIFLDYILSFPVTYEMDIREKILKSFYKGIKKSLPLSLQTPEILSKLKVTSGASEPAAYAVIALEENKFEPVGDEKVFYGVFDFGGGTTDFDFGVYKEADKDSRYDYVIEHFGA
;
A
#
# COMPACT_ATOMS: atom_id res chain seq x y z
N SER A 1 0.13 -8.66 9.00
CA SER A 1 0.15 -9.88 8.18
C SER A 1 -0.82 -10.92 8.72
N HIS A 2 -1.28 -11.84 7.91
CA HIS A 2 -2.22 -12.91 8.28
C HIS A 2 -1.66 -13.79 9.42
N ALA A 3 -0.37 -14.05 9.43
CA ALA A 3 0.30 -14.81 10.49
C ALA A 3 0.29 -14.05 11.85
N ALA A 4 0.56 -12.76 11.84
CA ALA A 4 0.49 -11.94 13.05
C ALA A 4 -0.95 -11.83 13.57
N TYR A 5 -1.92 -11.68 12.66
CA TYR A 5 -3.34 -11.67 13.00
C TYR A 5 -3.79 -13.00 13.60
N ASN A 6 -3.42 -14.14 13.00
CA ASN A 6 -3.74 -15.47 13.53
C ASN A 6 -3.06 -15.73 14.88
N SER A 7 -1.82 -15.27 15.07
CA SER A 7 -1.14 -15.34 16.36
C SER A 7 -1.85 -14.53 17.43
N LEU A 8 -2.35 -13.35 17.09
CA LEU A 8 -3.15 -12.51 17.99
C LEU A 8 -4.50 -13.14 18.30
N LEU A 9 -5.17 -13.77 17.34
CA LEU A 9 -6.44 -14.49 17.56
C LEU A 9 -6.27 -15.72 18.45
N GLN A 10 -5.12 -16.38 18.39
CA GLN A 10 -4.81 -17.54 19.19
C GLN A 10 -4.35 -17.19 20.61
N SER A 11 -3.90 -15.94 20.84
CA SER A 11 -3.60 -15.48 22.18
C SER A 11 -4.92 -15.32 22.95
N ALA A 12 -5.14 -16.14 23.94
CA ALA A 12 -6.41 -16.25 24.68
C ALA A 12 -6.80 -15.01 25.52
N SER A 13 -6.06 -13.93 25.42
CA SER A 13 -6.26 -12.73 26.21
C SER A 13 -6.55 -11.55 25.30
N SER A 14 -7.82 -11.13 25.25
CA SER A 14 -8.26 -9.90 24.58
C SER A 14 -7.62 -8.63 25.16
N GLU A 15 -7.06 -8.70 26.36
CA GLU A 15 -6.43 -7.57 27.06
C GLU A 15 -5.12 -7.09 26.42
N TYR A 16 -4.50 -7.91 25.56
CA TYR A 16 -3.21 -7.60 24.94
C TYR A 16 -3.27 -7.27 23.46
N ASN A 17 -4.45 -7.26 22.88
CA ASN A 17 -4.63 -7.06 21.44
C ASN A 17 -4.95 -5.60 21.14
N SER A 18 -3.99 -4.90 20.53
CA SER A 18 -4.23 -3.58 19.95
C SER A 18 -4.47 -3.75 18.46
N TYR A 19 -5.61 -3.29 17.98
CA TYR A 19 -5.95 -3.28 16.55
C TYR A 19 -5.87 -1.86 16.02
N LEU A 20 -5.20 -1.70 14.90
CA LEU A 20 -5.30 -0.51 14.09
C LEU A 20 -6.43 -0.74 13.08
N ASN A 21 -7.65 -0.47 13.51
CA ASN A 21 -8.81 -0.53 12.64
C ASN A 21 -8.86 0.72 11.75
N GLU A 22 -9.39 0.55 10.55
CA GLU A 22 -9.71 1.66 9.64
C GLU A 22 -8.49 2.53 9.25
N LEU A 23 -7.28 1.95 9.20
CA LEU A 23 -6.08 2.69 8.84
C LEU A 23 -6.18 3.31 7.43
N LYS A 24 -6.78 2.58 6.48
CA LYS A 24 -7.06 3.06 5.13
C LYS A 24 -7.98 4.28 5.15
N GLN A 25 -9.11 4.20 5.84
CA GLN A 25 -10.07 5.30 5.96
C GLN A 25 -9.47 6.49 6.71
N TRP A 26 -8.69 6.25 7.76
CA TRP A 26 -7.99 7.29 8.48
C TRP A 26 -6.97 8.02 7.61
N ALA A 27 -6.22 7.31 6.80
CA ALA A 27 -5.25 7.92 5.90
C ALA A 27 -5.91 8.74 4.78
N GLY A 28 -7.05 8.28 4.25
CA GLY A 28 -7.75 8.93 3.14
C GLY A 28 -8.71 10.05 3.53
N GLN A 29 -9.05 10.20 4.82
CA GLN A 29 -10.00 11.22 5.30
C GLN A 29 -9.26 12.25 6.15
N ARG A 30 -9.25 13.52 5.68
CA ARG A 30 -8.42 14.58 6.29
C ARG A 30 -8.66 14.78 7.79
N ASP A 31 -9.91 14.72 8.23
CA ASP A 31 -10.31 15.06 9.62
C ASP A 31 -10.50 13.81 10.49
N LYS A 32 -10.27 12.63 9.96
CA LYS A 32 -10.48 11.38 10.71
C LYS A 32 -9.34 11.15 11.68
N LYS A 33 -9.66 11.10 12.96
CA LYS A 33 -8.73 10.73 14.03
C LYS A 33 -8.75 9.21 14.24
N LEU A 34 -7.61 8.67 14.67
CA LEU A 34 -7.46 7.25 14.97
C LEU A 34 -7.35 7.05 16.47
N LYS A 35 -8.12 6.13 17.01
CA LYS A 35 -8.05 5.72 18.41
C LYS A 35 -7.27 4.43 18.55
N ILE A 36 -6.28 4.44 19.43
CA ILE A 36 -5.51 3.26 19.80
C ILE A 36 -5.57 3.05 21.31
N PHE A 37 -5.42 1.82 21.73
CA PHE A 37 -5.48 1.46 23.14
C PHE A 37 -4.16 0.76 23.54
N ASP A 38 -3.64 1.10 24.69
CA ASP A 38 -2.53 0.36 25.28
C ASP A 38 -2.99 -0.96 25.94
N ARG A 39 -2.03 -1.72 26.44
CA ARG A 39 -2.33 -3.00 27.14
C ARG A 39 -3.18 -2.85 28.40
N LYS A 40 -3.30 -1.65 28.95
CA LYS A 40 -4.10 -1.34 30.13
C LYS A 40 -5.47 -0.77 29.78
N GLY A 41 -5.80 -0.70 28.49
CA GLY A 41 -7.05 -0.13 27.98
C GLY A 41 -7.06 1.40 27.98
N LYS A 42 -5.92 2.07 28.20
CA LYS A 42 -5.83 3.51 28.09
C LYS A 42 -5.93 3.91 26.62
N GLU A 43 -6.88 4.79 26.31
CA GLU A 43 -7.10 5.34 24.98
C GLU A 43 -6.08 6.44 24.68
N PHE A 44 -5.55 6.42 23.45
CA PHE A 44 -4.76 7.47 22.84
C PHE A 44 -5.38 7.85 21.52
N GLU A 45 -5.51 9.14 21.30
CA GLU A 45 -6.00 9.67 20.04
C GLU A 45 -4.80 10.11 19.17
N ILE A 46 -4.79 9.68 17.93
CA ILE A 46 -3.85 10.14 16.91
C ILE A 46 -4.59 11.13 16.02
N LYS A 47 -3.97 12.27 15.74
CA LYS A 47 -4.46 13.31 14.83
C LYS A 47 -4.81 12.73 13.46
N GLY A 48 -5.54 13.48 12.65
CA GLY A 48 -5.74 13.18 11.24
C GLY A 48 -4.41 13.00 10.49
N PHE A 49 -4.37 12.10 9.52
CA PHE A 49 -3.12 11.80 8.83
C PHE A 49 -2.51 13.04 8.15
N SER A 50 -3.35 13.91 7.59
CA SER A 50 -2.92 15.19 6.98
C SER A 50 -2.24 16.13 7.96
N GLU A 51 -2.61 16.07 9.25
CA GLU A 51 -2.14 16.95 10.33
C GLU A 51 -0.87 16.43 11.02
N LEU A 52 -0.42 15.21 10.73
CA LEU A 52 0.78 14.67 11.35
C LEU A 52 2.02 15.47 10.96
N GLU A 53 2.80 15.81 11.98
CA GLU A 53 4.08 16.49 11.88
C GLU A 53 5.26 15.54 12.16
N ASP A 54 6.48 16.00 11.89
CA ASP A 54 7.68 15.23 12.24
C ASP A 54 7.78 15.09 13.78
N GLY A 55 7.86 13.85 14.23
CA GLY A 55 7.88 13.49 15.65
C GLY A 55 6.55 12.95 16.19
N ASP A 56 5.45 13.15 15.47
CA ASP A 56 4.18 12.49 15.83
C ASP A 56 4.25 10.98 15.58
N ILE A 57 3.42 10.24 16.32
CA ILE A 57 3.24 8.81 16.08
C ILE A 57 2.55 8.63 14.73
N ASN A 58 3.26 8.00 13.79
CA ASN A 58 2.75 7.73 12.45
C ASN A 58 2.48 6.24 12.24
N PRO A 59 1.22 5.79 12.31
CA PRO A 59 0.84 4.38 12.13
C PRO A 59 1.25 3.79 10.78
N ILE A 60 1.28 4.59 9.70
CA ILE A 60 1.73 4.12 8.38
C ILE A 60 3.23 3.81 8.39
N GLU A 61 4.02 4.66 9.01
CA GLU A 61 5.46 4.44 9.16
C GLU A 61 5.74 3.17 10.00
N ILE A 62 5.00 2.99 11.10
CA ILE A 62 5.10 1.80 11.95
C ILE A 62 4.68 0.55 11.17
N TYR A 63 3.58 0.61 10.41
CA TYR A 63 3.13 -0.49 9.56
C TYR A 63 4.21 -0.87 8.54
N ALA A 64 4.76 0.12 7.84
CA ALA A 64 5.82 -0.10 6.84
C ALA A 64 7.09 -0.71 7.46
N TYR A 65 7.46 -0.27 8.67
CA TYR A 65 8.58 -0.84 9.42
C TYR A 65 8.39 -2.35 9.65
N TYR A 66 7.26 -2.75 10.22
CA TYR A 66 6.99 -4.17 10.47
C TYR A 66 6.81 -4.97 9.17
N LEU A 67 6.23 -4.38 8.14
CA LEU A 67 6.10 -5.01 6.84
C LEU A 67 7.47 -5.27 6.21
N GLY A 68 8.39 -4.31 6.26
CA GLY A 68 9.77 -4.47 5.78
C GLY A 68 10.50 -5.59 6.51
N LEU A 69 10.41 -5.63 7.84
CA LEU A 69 10.97 -6.74 8.62
C LEU A 69 10.38 -8.10 8.20
N TYR A 70 9.06 -8.15 8.03
CA TYR A 70 8.37 -9.38 7.64
C TYR A 70 8.78 -9.87 6.25
N ILE A 71 8.76 -8.98 5.25
CA ILE A 71 9.10 -9.33 3.86
C ILE A 71 10.55 -9.82 3.78
N ASN A 72 11.48 -9.07 4.36
CA ASN A 72 12.90 -9.41 4.31
C ASN A 72 13.19 -10.76 4.99
N ASN A 73 12.53 -11.04 6.10
CA ASN A 73 12.67 -12.31 6.80
C ASN A 73 12.06 -13.48 6.01
N GLN A 74 10.83 -13.32 5.50
CA GLN A 74 10.12 -14.38 4.77
C GLN A 74 10.77 -14.73 3.43
N ARG A 75 11.41 -13.78 2.79
CA ARG A 75 12.01 -13.95 1.46
C ARG A 75 13.53 -14.13 1.50
N ASN A 76 14.12 -14.16 2.70
CA ASN A 76 15.58 -14.29 2.90
C ASN A 76 16.39 -13.31 2.05
N GLY A 77 15.94 -12.07 1.97
CA GLY A 77 16.57 -11.05 1.14
C GLY A 77 16.26 -9.64 1.61
N ILE A 78 16.95 -8.66 1.00
CA ILE A 78 16.72 -7.26 1.24
C ILE A 78 16.05 -6.67 0.02
N PHE A 79 14.79 -6.29 0.16
CA PHE A 79 14.00 -5.65 -0.89
C PHE A 79 14.08 -4.14 -0.73
N LEU A 80 14.41 -3.45 -1.82
CA LEU A 80 14.63 -2.01 -1.86
C LEU A 80 13.70 -1.28 -2.84
N ASP A 81 12.85 -2.00 -3.56
CA ASP A 81 11.88 -1.42 -4.48
C ASP A 81 10.47 -1.83 -4.05
N TYR A 82 9.66 -0.85 -3.68
CA TYR A 82 8.29 -1.02 -3.21
C TYR A 82 7.36 -0.19 -4.09
N ILE A 83 6.33 -0.82 -4.61
CA ILE A 83 5.28 -0.19 -5.40
C ILE A 83 3.98 -0.28 -4.60
N LEU A 84 3.35 0.86 -4.34
CA LEU A 84 2.10 0.95 -3.60
C LEU A 84 0.95 1.27 -4.57
N SER A 85 -0.14 0.52 -4.46
CA SER A 85 -1.41 0.89 -5.07
C SER A 85 -2.23 1.73 -4.09
N PHE A 86 -3.10 2.58 -4.61
CA PHE A 86 -3.94 3.47 -3.84
C PHE A 86 -5.38 3.40 -4.31
N PRO A 87 -6.35 3.64 -3.41
CA PRO A 87 -7.70 3.95 -3.81
C PRO A 87 -7.72 5.18 -4.73
N VAL A 88 -8.59 5.15 -5.72
CA VAL A 88 -8.74 6.27 -6.67
C VAL A 88 -9.11 7.58 -6.00
N THR A 89 -9.82 7.51 -4.88
CA THR A 89 -10.31 8.65 -4.09
C THR A 89 -9.23 9.39 -3.30
N TYR A 90 -8.01 8.83 -3.19
CA TYR A 90 -6.94 9.49 -2.44
C TYR A 90 -6.37 10.68 -3.23
N GLU A 91 -6.36 11.84 -2.61
CA GLU A 91 -5.73 13.05 -3.16
C GLU A 91 -4.21 12.90 -3.29
N MET A 92 -3.59 13.62 -4.20
CA MET A 92 -2.16 13.49 -4.54
C MET A 92 -1.26 13.78 -3.34
N ASP A 93 -1.57 14.81 -2.55
CA ASP A 93 -0.80 15.20 -1.35
C ASP A 93 -0.84 14.09 -0.27
N ILE A 94 -1.98 13.42 -0.13
CA ILE A 94 -2.14 12.27 0.76
C ILE A 94 -1.30 11.09 0.27
N ARG A 95 -1.36 10.78 -1.03
CA ARG A 95 -0.53 9.72 -1.62
C ARG A 95 0.95 9.98 -1.40
N GLU A 96 1.43 11.19 -1.67
CA GLU A 96 2.83 11.57 -1.43
C GLU A 96 3.22 11.45 0.04
N LYS A 97 2.36 11.87 0.96
CA LYS A 97 2.60 11.75 2.39
C LYS A 97 2.66 10.28 2.85
N ILE A 98 1.82 9.42 2.27
CA ILE A 98 1.88 7.96 2.51
C ILE A 98 3.20 7.39 1.99
N LEU A 99 3.60 7.72 0.75
CA LEU A 99 4.86 7.24 0.18
C LEU A 99 6.06 7.65 1.04
N LYS A 100 6.10 8.90 1.52
CA LYS A 100 7.15 9.40 2.43
C LYS A 100 7.16 8.65 3.76
N SER A 101 5.98 8.43 4.35
CA SER A 101 5.84 7.70 5.61
C SER A 101 6.27 6.23 5.45
N PHE A 102 5.86 5.63 4.35
CA PHE A 102 6.21 4.24 4.04
C PHE A 102 7.72 4.10 3.81
N TYR A 103 8.34 5.02 3.04
CA TYR A 103 9.79 5.07 2.87
C TYR A 103 10.53 5.15 4.21
N LYS A 104 10.09 6.05 5.13
CA LYS A 104 10.68 6.18 6.47
C LYS A 104 10.60 4.84 7.24
N GLY A 105 9.47 4.17 7.19
CA GLY A 105 9.27 2.88 7.85
C GLY A 105 10.15 1.78 7.27
N ILE A 106 10.19 1.61 5.94
CA ILE A 106 11.06 0.62 5.29
C ILE A 106 12.52 0.91 5.59
N LYS A 107 12.97 2.16 5.49
CA LYS A 107 14.33 2.55 5.86
C LYS A 107 14.69 2.11 7.28
N LYS A 108 13.80 2.33 8.24
CA LYS A 108 14.01 1.92 9.65
C LYS A 108 14.04 0.40 9.82
N SER A 109 13.40 -0.37 8.94
CA SER A 109 13.40 -1.84 8.99
C SER A 109 14.72 -2.45 8.52
N LEU A 110 15.53 -1.69 7.79
CA LEU A 110 16.84 -2.17 7.35
C LEU A 110 17.83 -2.23 8.51
N PRO A 111 18.68 -3.27 8.58
CA PRO A 111 19.80 -3.29 9.51
C PRO A 111 20.66 -2.02 9.42
N LEU A 112 21.17 -1.52 10.53
CA LEU A 112 21.96 -0.29 10.54
C LEU A 112 23.18 -0.35 9.61
N SER A 113 23.79 -1.52 9.46
CA SER A 113 24.91 -1.76 8.53
C SER A 113 24.54 -1.57 7.05
N LEU A 114 23.25 -1.64 6.72
CA LEU A 114 22.74 -1.44 5.35
C LEU A 114 22.15 -0.04 5.13
N GLN A 115 22.08 0.80 6.15
CA GLN A 115 21.61 2.18 6.01
C GLN A 115 22.71 3.13 5.51
N THR A 116 23.48 2.70 4.51
CA THR A 116 24.52 3.51 3.87
C THR A 116 23.93 4.36 2.74
N PRO A 117 24.55 5.49 2.37
CA PRO A 117 24.09 6.32 1.24
C PRO A 117 23.95 5.52 -0.06
N GLU A 118 24.84 4.58 -0.32
CA GLU A 118 24.79 3.73 -1.51
C GLU A 118 23.53 2.84 -1.54
N ILE A 119 23.21 2.19 -0.44
CA ILE A 119 22.03 1.30 -0.36
C ILE A 119 20.76 2.15 -0.32
N LEU A 120 20.74 3.24 0.43
CA LEU A 120 19.58 4.11 0.53
C LEU A 120 19.24 4.81 -0.79
N SER A 121 20.23 5.04 -1.67
CA SER A 121 19.96 5.56 -3.03
C SER A 121 19.20 4.58 -3.92
N LYS A 122 19.23 3.29 -3.59
CA LYS A 122 18.48 2.24 -4.28
C LYS A 122 17.10 2.00 -3.66
N LEU A 123 16.86 2.47 -2.44
CA LEU A 123 15.56 2.33 -1.78
C LEU A 123 14.54 3.23 -2.47
N LYS A 124 13.53 2.62 -3.05
CA LYS A 124 12.44 3.31 -3.75
C LYS A 124 11.10 2.89 -3.15
N VAL A 125 10.23 3.87 -2.98
CA VAL A 125 8.82 3.66 -2.68
C VAL A 125 8.03 4.54 -3.64
N THR A 126 7.34 3.93 -4.56
CA THR A 126 6.66 4.62 -5.67
C THR A 126 5.19 4.26 -5.72
N SER A 127 4.41 5.12 -6.36
CA SER A 127 3.02 4.82 -6.69
C SER A 127 2.98 3.90 -7.92
N GLY A 128 2.18 2.85 -7.84
CA GLY A 128 1.78 2.03 -8.98
C GLY A 128 0.41 2.43 -9.52
N ALA A 129 -0.25 1.48 -10.18
CA ALA A 129 -1.62 1.61 -10.64
C ALA A 129 -2.60 1.80 -9.47
N SER A 130 -3.81 2.28 -9.76
CA SER A 130 -4.92 2.23 -8.80
C SER A 130 -5.22 0.78 -8.40
N GLU A 131 -5.87 0.58 -7.24
CA GLU A 131 -6.22 -0.77 -6.80
C GLU A 131 -7.06 -1.52 -7.86
N PRO A 132 -8.15 -0.92 -8.44
CA PRO A 132 -8.91 -1.61 -9.48
C PRO A 132 -8.12 -1.85 -10.76
N ALA A 133 -7.27 -0.90 -11.20
CA ALA A 133 -6.45 -1.08 -12.39
C ALA A 133 -5.42 -2.21 -12.21
N ALA A 134 -4.81 -2.32 -11.04
CA ALA A 134 -3.90 -3.43 -10.71
C ALA A 134 -4.61 -4.80 -10.77
N TYR A 135 -5.87 -4.84 -10.31
CA TYR A 135 -6.71 -6.05 -10.43
C TYR A 135 -7.05 -6.36 -11.89
N ALA A 136 -7.36 -5.33 -12.69
CA ALA A 136 -7.70 -5.49 -14.10
C ALA A 136 -6.58 -6.18 -14.89
N VAL A 137 -5.30 -5.81 -14.67
CA VAL A 137 -4.16 -6.44 -15.35
C VAL A 137 -4.18 -7.95 -15.15
N ILE A 138 -4.25 -8.40 -13.91
CA ILE A 138 -4.24 -9.82 -13.58
C ILE A 138 -5.45 -10.54 -14.18
N ALA A 139 -6.63 -9.94 -14.07
CA ALA A 139 -7.86 -10.53 -14.59
C ALA A 139 -7.85 -10.66 -16.12
N LEU A 140 -7.29 -9.68 -16.83
CA LEU A 140 -7.17 -9.70 -18.29
C LEU A 140 -6.16 -10.77 -18.75
N GLU A 141 -5.00 -10.86 -18.10
CA GLU A 141 -3.99 -11.89 -18.39
C GLU A 141 -4.53 -13.31 -18.12
N GLU A 142 -5.12 -13.55 -16.96
CA GLU A 142 -5.66 -14.86 -16.60
C GLU A 142 -6.78 -15.34 -17.53
N ASN A 143 -7.57 -14.41 -18.09
CA ASN A 143 -8.64 -14.72 -19.03
C ASN A 143 -8.20 -14.61 -20.50
N LYS A 144 -6.90 -14.42 -20.79
CA LYS A 144 -6.32 -14.39 -22.13
C LYS A 144 -6.90 -13.28 -23.02
N PHE A 145 -7.15 -12.13 -22.46
CA PHE A 145 -7.54 -10.91 -23.17
C PHE A 145 -6.30 -10.09 -23.62
N GLU A 146 -5.17 -10.77 -23.88
CA GLU A 146 -3.96 -10.11 -24.34
C GLU A 146 -4.19 -9.53 -25.76
N PRO A 147 -4.02 -8.22 -25.94
CA PRO A 147 -4.14 -7.59 -27.25
C PRO A 147 -3.01 -8.04 -28.17
N VAL A 148 -3.25 -8.05 -29.47
CA VAL A 148 -2.26 -8.43 -30.49
C VAL A 148 -2.06 -7.26 -31.45
N GLY A 149 -0.82 -6.77 -31.56
CA GLY A 149 -0.45 -5.65 -32.42
C GLY A 149 -1.16 -4.35 -31.99
N ASP A 150 -1.84 -3.70 -32.90
CA ASP A 150 -2.55 -2.43 -32.63
C ASP A 150 -3.93 -2.61 -31.97
N GLU A 151 -4.28 -3.82 -31.57
CA GLU A 151 -5.55 -4.11 -30.91
C GLU A 151 -5.63 -3.43 -29.53
N LYS A 152 -6.86 -3.01 -29.18
CA LYS A 152 -7.18 -2.40 -27.90
C LYS A 152 -8.31 -3.15 -27.23
N VAL A 153 -8.07 -3.68 -26.04
CA VAL A 153 -9.08 -4.32 -25.22
C VAL A 153 -9.60 -3.30 -24.21
N PHE A 154 -10.88 -2.91 -24.36
CA PHE A 154 -11.54 -2.04 -23.39
C PHE A 154 -11.97 -2.85 -22.17
N TYR A 155 -11.70 -2.34 -20.99
CA TYR A 155 -12.08 -2.98 -19.74
C TYR A 155 -12.87 -2.05 -18.82
N GLY A 156 -13.65 -2.65 -17.95
CA GLY A 156 -14.27 -2.00 -16.79
C GLY A 156 -14.20 -2.95 -15.61
N VAL A 157 -13.75 -2.42 -14.47
CA VAL A 157 -13.69 -3.13 -13.19
C VAL A 157 -14.66 -2.49 -12.23
N PHE A 158 -15.40 -3.32 -11.54
CA PHE A 158 -16.33 -2.93 -10.49
C PHE A 158 -15.99 -3.73 -9.25
N ASP A 159 -15.35 -3.06 -8.27
CA ASP A 159 -14.89 -3.69 -7.03
C ASP A 159 -15.80 -3.28 -5.86
N PHE A 160 -16.50 -4.26 -5.30
CA PHE A 160 -17.29 -4.13 -4.09
C PHE A 160 -16.46 -4.56 -2.89
N GLY A 161 -15.68 -3.63 -2.35
CA GLY A 161 -14.87 -3.86 -1.17
C GLY A 161 -15.68 -3.81 0.14
N GLY A 162 -15.04 -4.21 1.24
CA GLY A 162 -15.65 -4.21 2.58
C GLY A 162 -15.86 -2.82 3.20
N GLY A 163 -15.44 -1.75 2.56
CA GLY A 163 -15.58 -0.37 3.05
C GLY A 163 -15.69 0.68 1.95
N THR A 164 -15.38 0.32 0.70
CA THR A 164 -15.50 1.19 -0.48
C THR A 164 -16.06 0.38 -1.64
N THR A 165 -16.66 1.09 -2.58
CA THR A 165 -16.97 0.57 -3.91
C THR A 165 -16.13 1.34 -4.89
N ASP A 166 -15.27 0.66 -5.59
CA ASP A 166 -14.35 1.27 -6.53
C ASP A 166 -14.72 0.85 -7.97
N PHE A 167 -14.60 1.79 -8.89
CA PHE A 167 -14.86 1.58 -10.31
C PHE A 167 -13.66 2.07 -11.11
N ASP A 168 -13.29 1.35 -12.16
CA ASP A 168 -12.19 1.73 -13.03
C ASP A 168 -12.49 1.28 -14.47
N PHE A 169 -12.11 2.09 -15.44
CA PHE A 169 -12.23 1.73 -16.84
C PHE A 169 -11.09 2.33 -17.67
N GLY A 170 -10.74 1.61 -18.72
CA GLY A 170 -9.63 2.00 -19.57
C GLY A 170 -9.41 1.07 -20.74
N VAL A 171 -8.19 1.10 -21.25
CA VAL A 171 -7.72 0.28 -22.37
C VAL A 171 -6.49 -0.50 -21.96
N TYR A 172 -6.50 -1.78 -22.31
CA TYR A 172 -5.36 -2.67 -22.24
C TYR A 172 -4.81 -2.84 -23.67
N LYS A 173 -3.54 -2.56 -23.87
CA LYS A 173 -2.88 -2.56 -25.18
C LYS A 173 -1.42 -3.02 -25.06
N GLU A 174 -0.80 -3.40 -26.18
CA GLU A 174 0.65 -3.62 -26.20
C GLU A 174 1.40 -2.35 -25.78
N ALA A 175 2.49 -2.55 -25.06
CA ALA A 175 3.35 -1.46 -24.65
C ALA A 175 4.22 -0.97 -25.81
N ASP A 176 4.75 0.24 -25.70
CA ASP A 176 5.71 0.76 -26.65
C ASP A 176 6.98 -0.12 -26.64
N LYS A 177 7.66 -0.21 -27.79
CA LYS A 177 8.85 -1.07 -28.01
C LYS A 177 9.99 -0.84 -27.02
N ASP A 178 10.07 0.36 -26.45
CA ASP A 178 11.08 0.74 -25.46
C ASP A 178 10.63 0.45 -24.00
N SER A 179 9.43 -0.06 -23.83
CA SER A 179 8.91 -0.45 -22.51
C SER A 179 9.57 -1.74 -22.04
N ARG A 180 9.76 -1.84 -20.71
CA ARG A 180 10.15 -3.11 -20.07
C ARG A 180 8.98 -4.09 -19.86
N TYR A 181 7.79 -3.66 -20.20
CA TYR A 181 6.55 -4.45 -20.10
C TYR A 181 6.03 -4.75 -21.49
N ASP A 182 5.42 -5.91 -21.68
CA ASP A 182 4.82 -6.31 -22.93
C ASP A 182 3.48 -5.60 -23.15
N TYR A 183 2.76 -5.32 -22.08
CA TYR A 183 1.43 -4.68 -22.08
C TYR A 183 1.35 -3.53 -21.10
N VAL A 184 0.45 -2.60 -21.39
CA VAL A 184 0.14 -1.46 -20.51
C VAL A 184 -1.36 -1.22 -20.42
N ILE A 185 -1.76 -0.68 -19.27
CA ILE A 185 -3.11 -0.14 -19.06
C ILE A 185 -3.08 1.37 -19.18
N GLU A 186 -3.97 1.90 -20.02
CA GLU A 186 -4.28 3.33 -20.10
C GLU A 186 -5.62 3.56 -19.39
N HIS A 187 -5.54 4.13 -18.21
CA HIS A 187 -6.67 4.44 -17.35
C HIS A 187 -7.38 5.70 -17.84
N PHE A 188 -8.72 5.67 -17.94
CA PHE A 188 -9.52 6.82 -18.40
C PHE A 188 -10.29 7.50 -17.28
N GLY A 189 -10.65 6.77 -16.22
CA GLY A 189 -11.40 7.32 -15.10
C GLY A 189 -11.79 6.28 -14.06
N ALA A 190 -12.25 6.79 -12.90
CA ALA A 190 -12.72 6.00 -11.78
C ALA A 190 -13.89 6.68 -11.07
#